data_95d932b42cce0692419dda3b9991c219
#
_entry.id   95d932b42cce0692419dda3b9991c219
#
_cell.length_a   1.000
_cell.length_b   1.000
_cell.length_c   1.000
_cell.angle_alpha   90.00
_cell.angle_beta   90.00
_cell.angle_gamma   90.00
#
_symmetry.space_group_name_H-M   'P 1'
#
loop_
_entity.id
_entity.type
_entity.pdbx_description
1 polymer ?
#
loop_
_entity_poly.entity_id
_entity_poly.type
_entity_poly.pdbx_seq_one_letter_code
_entity_poly.pdbx_strand_id
1 'polypeptide(L)'
;MKQIYEFAVKWGEKFRDPNIGYIELVDDYMADDCASLGFKMDCVHAFSEKYGEASNKHDALVRIIDEVTDIPLLGSAIYSQWRYFNHWAYSGAEILHPENRAWFILALDRLEYLSRKNIVQSQL
;
A
#
# COMPACT_ATOMS: atom_id res chain seq x y z
N MET A 1 -2.76 -0.70 -16.11
CA MET A 1 -3.56 -0.13 -15.02
C MET A 1 -4.52 -1.14 -14.39
N LYS A 2 -5.10 -2.02 -15.19
CA LYS A 2 -5.97 -3.10 -14.69
C LYS A 2 -5.28 -3.98 -13.64
N GLN A 3 -4.03 -4.33 -13.84
CA GLN A 3 -3.26 -5.16 -12.92
C GLN A 3 -3.03 -4.48 -11.57
N ILE A 4 -2.82 -3.18 -11.58
CA ILE A 4 -2.68 -2.39 -10.34
C ILE A 4 -4.01 -2.36 -9.60
N TYR A 5 -5.12 -2.18 -10.31
CA TYR A 5 -6.47 -2.24 -9.73
C TYR A 5 -6.72 -3.60 -9.05
N GLU A 6 -6.43 -4.69 -9.76
CA GLU A 6 -6.62 -6.04 -9.23
C GLU A 6 -5.75 -6.28 -7.99
N PHE A 7 -4.51 -5.79 -7.99
CA PHE A 7 -3.62 -5.84 -6.83
C PHE A 7 -4.23 -5.11 -5.63
N ALA A 8 -4.72 -3.90 -5.85
CA ALA A 8 -5.29 -3.07 -4.77
C ALA A 8 -6.53 -3.73 -4.16
N VAL A 9 -7.40 -4.30 -4.98
CA VAL A 9 -8.59 -5.02 -4.50
C VAL A 9 -8.20 -6.26 -3.70
N LYS A 10 -7.32 -7.08 -4.26
CA LYS A 10 -6.87 -8.33 -3.63
C LYS A 10 -6.29 -8.09 -2.25
N TRP A 11 -5.33 -7.17 -2.15
CA TRP A 11 -4.64 -6.92 -0.88
C TRP A 11 -5.49 -6.09 0.08
N GLY A 12 -6.34 -5.21 -0.43
CA GLY A 12 -7.32 -4.49 0.37
C GLY A 12 -8.27 -5.44 1.09
N GLU A 13 -8.77 -6.44 0.40
CA GLU A 13 -9.62 -7.48 0.99
C GLU A 13 -8.89 -8.29 2.05
N LYS A 14 -7.63 -8.65 1.77
CA LYS A 14 -6.82 -9.40 2.73
C LYS A 14 -6.56 -8.61 4.01
N PHE A 15 -6.22 -7.34 3.89
CA PHE A 15 -5.99 -6.50 5.07
C PHE A 15 -7.27 -6.23 5.87
N ARG A 16 -8.44 -6.27 5.23
CA ARG A 16 -9.73 -6.09 5.91
C ARG A 16 -10.26 -7.34 6.60
N ASP A 17 -9.78 -8.52 6.20
CA ASP A 17 -10.22 -9.78 6.79
C ASP A 17 -9.76 -9.87 8.24
N PRO A 18 -10.69 -9.89 9.23
CA PRO A 18 -10.31 -9.95 10.65
C PRO A 18 -9.66 -11.27 11.05
N ASN A 19 -9.79 -12.30 10.22
CA ASN A 19 -9.25 -13.62 10.47
C ASN A 19 -7.91 -13.86 9.77
N ILE A 20 -7.39 -12.88 9.03
CA ILE A 20 -6.14 -13.06 8.32
C ILE A 20 -4.99 -13.17 9.33
N GLY A 21 -4.14 -14.18 9.12
CA GLY A 21 -3.00 -14.42 9.99
C GLY A 21 -1.77 -13.66 9.51
N TYR A 22 -0.81 -13.58 10.42
CA TYR A 22 0.48 -12.97 10.16
C TYR A 22 1.17 -13.57 8.92
N ILE A 23 1.18 -14.89 8.81
CA ILE A 23 1.86 -15.59 7.71
C ILE A 23 1.30 -15.18 6.36
N GLU A 24 -0.02 -15.02 6.27
CA GLU A 24 -0.68 -14.66 5.01
C GLU A 24 -0.35 -13.23 4.55
N LEU A 25 -0.13 -12.31 5.51
CA LEU A 25 0.20 -10.93 5.19
C LEU A 25 1.68 -10.71 4.94
N VAL A 26 2.56 -11.55 5.53
CA VAL A 26 4.01 -11.34 5.44
C VAL A 26 4.69 -12.32 4.49
N ASP A 27 3.97 -13.25 3.92
CA ASP A 27 4.51 -14.14 2.91
C ASP A 27 4.99 -13.32 1.70
N ASP A 28 6.00 -13.83 1.01
CA ASP A 28 6.65 -13.12 -0.09
C ASP A 28 5.73 -12.81 -1.28
N TYR A 29 4.51 -13.28 -1.26
CA TYR A 29 3.55 -13.08 -2.35
C TYR A 29 3.27 -11.60 -2.64
N MET A 30 3.17 -10.77 -1.59
CA MET A 30 2.94 -9.34 -1.82
C MET A 30 4.16 -8.68 -2.47
N ALA A 31 5.35 -9.10 -2.09
CA ALA A 31 6.59 -8.63 -2.70
C ALA A 31 6.63 -8.97 -4.19
N ASP A 32 6.26 -10.21 -4.54
CA ASP A 32 6.21 -10.65 -5.93
C ASP A 32 5.22 -9.84 -6.75
N ASP A 33 4.03 -9.60 -6.20
CA ASP A 33 3.02 -8.79 -6.85
C ASP A 33 3.52 -7.36 -7.08
N CYS A 34 4.13 -6.75 -6.06
CA CYS A 34 4.69 -5.40 -6.16
C CYS A 34 5.80 -5.31 -7.22
N ALA A 35 6.71 -6.28 -7.20
CA ALA A 35 7.82 -6.31 -8.16
C ALA A 35 7.32 -6.46 -9.59
N SER A 36 6.33 -7.32 -9.81
CA SER A 36 5.77 -7.54 -11.14
C SER A 36 5.05 -6.31 -11.68
N LEU A 37 4.55 -5.43 -10.80
CA LEU A 37 3.92 -4.18 -11.18
C LEU A 37 4.92 -3.03 -11.37
N GLY A 38 6.20 -3.28 -11.11
CA GLY A 38 7.24 -2.26 -11.25
C GLY A 38 7.36 -1.32 -10.06
N PHE A 39 6.74 -1.63 -8.92
CA PHE A 39 6.89 -0.84 -7.69
C PHE A 39 8.28 -1.05 -7.11
N LYS A 40 8.83 -0.01 -6.50
CA LYS A 40 10.20 0.02 -5.98
C LYS A 40 10.23 0.04 -4.46
N MET A 41 11.15 -0.74 -3.86
CA MET A 41 11.24 -0.88 -2.41
C MET A 41 11.73 0.37 -1.66
N ASP A 42 12.51 1.22 -2.28
CA ASP A 42 13.21 2.29 -1.58
C ASP A 42 12.51 3.64 -1.65
N CYS A 43 11.19 3.63 -1.87
CA CYS A 43 10.45 4.85 -2.15
C CYS A 43 9.69 5.45 -0.96
N VAL A 44 9.91 4.96 0.27
CA VAL A 44 9.33 5.58 1.47
C VAL A 44 9.78 7.02 1.59
N HIS A 45 11.05 7.29 1.36
CA HIS A 45 11.57 8.66 1.42
C HIS A 45 10.95 9.56 0.34
N ALA A 46 10.84 9.07 -0.88
CA ALA A 46 10.25 9.84 -1.97
C ALA A 46 8.78 10.17 -1.69
N PHE A 47 8.03 9.23 -1.14
CA PHE A 47 6.65 9.45 -0.73
C PHE A 47 6.55 10.51 0.36
N SER A 48 7.41 10.38 1.39
CA SER A 48 7.45 11.32 2.51
C SER A 48 7.90 12.72 2.08
N GLU A 49 8.83 12.83 1.14
CA GLU A 49 9.25 14.13 0.59
C GLU A 49 8.10 14.82 -0.13
N LYS A 50 7.32 14.07 -0.88
CA LYS A 50 6.22 14.64 -1.66
C LYS A 50 5.01 14.97 -0.78
N TYR A 51 4.66 14.12 0.18
CA TYR A 51 3.41 14.21 0.91
C TYR A 51 3.54 14.50 2.40
N GLY A 52 4.77 14.65 2.92
CA GLY A 52 5.05 14.99 4.31
C GLY A 52 5.74 13.87 5.08
N GLU A 53 6.61 14.25 6.03
CA GLU A 53 7.46 13.30 6.76
C GLU A 53 6.69 12.22 7.51
N ALA A 54 5.50 12.55 8.01
CA ALA A 54 4.71 11.61 8.79
C ALA A 54 3.71 10.81 7.94
N SER A 55 3.78 10.91 6.60
CA SER A 55 2.81 10.27 5.71
C SER A 55 2.81 8.75 5.78
N ASN A 56 3.83 8.15 6.39
CA ASN A 56 3.86 6.71 6.69
C ASN A 56 3.05 6.33 7.93
N LYS A 57 2.44 7.30 8.60
CA LYS A 57 1.54 7.09 9.73
C LYS A 57 0.09 7.29 9.29
N HIS A 58 -0.81 6.48 9.84
CA HIS A 58 -2.22 6.48 9.45
C HIS A 58 -2.86 7.88 9.58
N ASP A 59 -2.70 8.53 10.73
CA ASP A 59 -3.33 9.83 10.97
C ASP A 59 -2.91 10.90 9.97
N ALA A 60 -1.63 10.90 9.61
CA ALA A 60 -1.12 11.85 8.63
C ALA A 60 -1.62 11.53 7.21
N LEU A 61 -1.66 10.24 6.87
CA LEU A 61 -2.16 9.83 5.56
C LEU A 61 -3.65 10.19 5.38
N VAL A 62 -4.45 10.03 6.42
CA VAL A 62 -5.87 10.43 6.38
C VAL A 62 -6.02 11.89 5.98
N ARG A 63 -5.17 12.77 6.51
CA ARG A 63 -5.26 14.21 6.26
C ARG A 63 -4.91 14.60 4.82
N ILE A 64 -4.09 13.80 4.14
CA ILE A 64 -3.56 14.16 2.83
C ILE A 64 -4.00 13.19 1.72
N ILE A 65 -4.85 12.22 2.05
CA ILE A 65 -5.16 11.13 1.12
C ILE A 65 -5.73 11.64 -0.21
N ASP A 66 -6.51 12.70 -0.19
CA ASP A 66 -7.10 13.27 -1.40
C ASP A 66 -6.06 13.93 -2.31
N GLU A 67 -4.90 14.27 -1.78
CA GLU A 67 -3.79 14.86 -2.53
C GLU A 67 -2.89 13.80 -3.16
N VAL A 68 -3.01 12.55 -2.73
CA VAL A 68 -2.18 11.45 -3.22
C VAL A 68 -2.74 10.98 -4.56
N THR A 69 -2.04 11.32 -5.64
CA THR A 69 -2.47 11.02 -7.01
C THR A 69 -1.41 10.26 -7.82
N ASP A 70 -0.19 10.15 -7.30
CA ASP A 70 0.93 9.50 -7.97
C ASP A 70 0.86 7.99 -7.75
N ILE A 71 0.30 7.27 -8.72
CA ILE A 71 0.09 5.81 -8.62
C ILE A 71 1.39 5.04 -8.41
N PRO A 72 2.43 5.21 -9.24
CA PRO A 72 3.69 4.48 -9.01
C PRO A 72 4.31 4.77 -7.65
N LEU A 73 4.25 6.01 -7.21
CA LEU A 73 4.82 6.41 -5.93
C LEU A 73 4.05 5.80 -4.75
N LEU A 74 2.71 5.81 -4.84
CA LEU A 74 1.85 5.21 -3.83
C LEU A 74 2.08 3.69 -3.74
N GLY A 75 2.11 3.01 -4.88
CA GLY A 75 2.40 1.57 -4.93
C GLY A 75 3.76 1.24 -4.34
N SER A 76 4.76 2.03 -4.65
CA SER A 76 6.12 1.86 -4.13
C SER A 76 6.18 2.12 -2.62
N ALA A 77 5.40 3.09 -2.12
CA ALA A 77 5.30 3.34 -0.69
C ALA A 77 4.67 2.14 0.04
N ILE A 78 3.63 1.54 -0.54
CA ILE A 78 3.00 0.34 0.01
C ILE A 78 4.01 -0.80 0.08
N TYR A 79 4.77 -1.03 -0.98
CA TYR A 79 5.81 -2.07 -1.02
C TYR A 79 6.88 -1.81 0.03
N SER A 80 7.35 -0.56 0.16
CA SER A 80 8.38 -0.18 1.11
C SER A 80 7.94 -0.33 2.55
N GLN A 81 6.69 0.03 2.88
CA GLN A 81 6.12 -0.16 4.22
C GLN A 81 5.96 -1.64 4.54
N TRP A 82 5.48 -2.44 3.59
CA TRP A 82 5.38 -3.88 3.77
C TRP A 82 6.76 -4.48 4.07
N ARG A 83 7.77 -4.08 3.30
CA ARG A 83 9.15 -4.57 3.48
C ARG A 83 9.72 -4.15 4.83
N TYR A 84 9.44 -2.93 5.27
CA TYR A 84 9.90 -2.43 6.56
C TYR A 84 9.36 -3.30 7.70
N PHE A 85 8.06 -3.58 7.72
CA PHE A 85 7.46 -4.38 8.78
C PHE A 85 7.87 -5.85 8.72
N ASN A 86 8.15 -6.37 7.53
CA ASN A 86 8.53 -7.77 7.36
C ASN A 86 10.02 -8.03 7.64
N HIS A 87 10.88 -7.05 7.39
CA HIS A 87 12.34 -7.25 7.44
C HIS A 87 12.99 -6.61 8.67
N TRP A 88 12.57 -5.40 9.04
CA TRP A 88 13.21 -4.61 10.08
C TRP A 88 12.48 -4.67 11.43
N ALA A 89 11.20 -4.86 11.45
CA ALA A 89 10.44 -5.07 12.68
C ALA A 89 10.54 -6.55 13.05
N TYR A 90 11.21 -6.85 14.13
CA TYR A 90 11.57 -8.20 14.57
C TYR A 90 10.42 -9.18 14.73
N SER A 91 9.19 -8.72 14.83
CA SER A 91 8.05 -9.59 14.75
C SER A 91 7.12 -9.01 13.70
N GLY A 92 6.83 -9.75 12.65
CA GLY A 92 5.88 -9.32 11.64
C GLY A 92 4.48 -9.03 12.19
N ALA A 93 4.26 -9.27 13.49
CA ALA A 93 3.05 -8.86 14.18
C ALA A 93 2.80 -7.34 14.08
N GLU A 94 3.85 -6.55 13.87
CA GLU A 94 3.73 -5.11 13.65
C GLU A 94 2.81 -4.76 12.47
N ILE A 95 2.79 -5.59 11.44
CA ILE A 95 1.94 -5.33 10.27
C ILE A 95 0.46 -5.49 10.62
N LEU A 96 0.14 -6.29 11.63
CA LEU A 96 -1.23 -6.51 12.11
C LEU A 96 -1.66 -5.50 13.16
N HIS A 97 -0.74 -4.66 13.65
CA HIS A 97 -1.09 -3.60 14.60
C HIS A 97 -2.17 -2.71 13.97
N PRO A 98 -3.24 -2.35 14.71
CA PRO A 98 -4.37 -1.64 14.15
C PRO A 98 -4.03 -0.39 13.34
N GLU A 99 -3.09 0.42 13.81
CA GLU A 99 -2.68 1.65 13.11
C GLU A 99 -1.97 1.34 11.78
N ASN A 100 -1.09 0.34 11.78
CA ASN A 100 -0.36 -0.06 10.58
C ASN A 100 -1.30 -0.69 9.57
N ARG A 101 -2.17 -1.56 10.04
CA ARG A 101 -3.19 -2.19 9.21
C ARG A 101 -4.10 -1.15 8.56
N ALA A 102 -4.53 -0.15 9.34
CA ALA A 102 -5.36 0.94 8.84
C ALA A 102 -4.64 1.76 7.77
N TRP A 103 -3.34 1.98 7.93
CA TRP A 103 -2.55 2.66 6.90
C TRP A 103 -2.58 1.89 5.57
N PHE A 104 -2.35 0.58 5.61
CA PHE A 104 -2.39 -0.25 4.40
C PHE A 104 -3.76 -0.23 3.74
N ILE A 105 -4.83 -0.35 4.53
CA ILE A 105 -6.20 -0.31 4.01
C ILE A 105 -6.45 1.03 3.30
N LEU A 106 -6.10 2.13 3.93
CA LEU A 106 -6.30 3.46 3.36
C LEU A 106 -5.50 3.65 2.07
N ALA A 107 -4.23 3.24 2.08
CA ALA A 107 -3.35 3.36 0.92
C ALA A 107 -3.85 2.49 -0.25
N LEU A 108 -4.26 1.26 0.04
CA LEU A 108 -4.77 0.34 -0.98
C LEU A 108 -6.11 0.81 -1.55
N ASP A 109 -6.98 1.37 -0.70
CA ASP A 109 -8.24 1.96 -1.16
C ASP A 109 -7.99 3.14 -2.11
N ARG A 110 -7.02 3.96 -1.79
CA ARG A 110 -6.65 5.08 -2.66
C ARG A 110 -6.07 4.59 -3.98
N LEU A 111 -5.22 3.57 -3.93
CA LEU A 111 -4.65 2.97 -5.12
C LEU A 111 -5.74 2.36 -6.02
N GLU A 112 -6.71 1.68 -5.41
CA GLU A 112 -7.88 1.15 -6.11
C GLU A 112 -8.66 2.26 -6.81
N TYR A 113 -8.96 3.32 -6.09
CA TYR A 113 -9.71 4.46 -6.63
C TYR A 113 -8.98 5.09 -7.82
N LEU A 114 -7.69 5.37 -7.68
CA LEU A 114 -6.90 6.01 -8.72
C LEU A 114 -6.76 5.13 -9.97
N SER A 115 -6.51 3.84 -9.76
CA SER A 115 -6.35 2.91 -10.88
C SER A 115 -7.68 2.68 -11.60
N ARG A 116 -8.78 2.56 -10.87
CA ARG A 116 -10.11 2.43 -11.46
C ARG A 116 -10.47 3.66 -12.30
N LYS A 117 -10.20 4.85 -11.79
CA LYS A 117 -10.43 6.10 -12.50
C LYS A 117 -9.68 6.14 -13.81
N ASN A 118 -8.42 5.70 -13.80
CA ASN A 118 -7.60 5.66 -15.03
C ASN A 118 -8.11 4.64 -16.04
N ILE A 119 -8.61 3.49 -15.60
CA ILE A 119 -9.22 2.49 -16.48
C ILE A 119 -10.44 3.08 -17.19
N VAL A 120 -11.32 3.75 -16.46
CA VAL A 120 -12.53 4.37 -17.01
C VAL A 120 -12.15 5.45 -18.02
N GLN A 121 -11.18 6.30 -17.71
CA GLN A 121 -10.74 7.36 -18.60
C GLN A 121 -10.13 6.81 -19.92
N SER A 122 -9.41 5.70 -19.84
CA SER A 122 -8.79 5.09 -21.02
C SER A 122 -9.82 4.43 -21.96
N GLN A 123 -11.02 4.16 -21.47
CA GLN A 123 -12.11 3.58 -22.27
C GLN A 123 -12.98 4.63 -22.96
N LEU A 124 -12.79 5.88 -22.61
CA LEU A 124 -13.50 6.99 -23.26
C LEU A 124 -12.78 7.46 -24.51
#